data_ba40e4245c4edea4ad0c255f190ae59f
#
_entry.id   ba40e4245c4edea4ad0c255f190ae59f
#
_cell.length_a   1.000
_cell.length_b   1.000
_cell.length_c   1.000
_cell.angle_alpha   90.00
_cell.angle_beta   90.00
_cell.angle_gamma   90.00
#
_symmetry.space_group_name_H-M   'P 1'
#
loop_
_entity.id
_entity.type
_entity.pdbx_description
1 polymer ?
#
loop_
_entity_poly.entity_id
_entity_poly.type
_entity_poly.pdbx_seq_one_letter_code
_entity_poly.pdbx_strand_id
1 'polypeptide(L)'
;APKHDTEATLLQAMETAGKFVDDEQLREAMKENGIGRPSSRAGIIETLLSRKYLVREKKNLLSTETGRQLIDIIKEPMLKDPGTTGLWERKLRMIEQGKFTLQQFMSGLEEQITKITADVKADSNGKSIGNNADQHATPEPDKKAMTASRRKMTGAQLVGKICPECGIGIIRKGKYSYFCTNHNNGCNFKRPL
;
A
#
# COMPACT_ATOMS: atom_id res chain seq x y z
N ALA A 1 -2.80 -22.56 -19.41
CA ALA A 1 -2.50 -21.29 -18.74
C ALA A 1 -2.61 -21.48 -17.22
N PRO A 2 -1.74 -20.86 -16.41
CA PRO A 2 -1.86 -20.92 -14.96
C PRO A 2 -3.20 -20.32 -14.53
N LYS A 3 -3.75 -20.81 -13.42
CA LYS A 3 -4.97 -20.26 -12.85
C LYS A 3 -4.68 -18.86 -12.26
N HIS A 4 -5.69 -17.98 -12.32
CA HIS A 4 -5.59 -16.69 -11.64
C HIS A 4 -5.53 -16.87 -10.13
N ASP A 5 -4.78 -16.00 -9.47
CA ASP A 5 -4.72 -15.98 -8.01
C ASP A 5 -6.00 -15.44 -7.40
N THR A 6 -6.30 -15.96 -6.24
CA THR A 6 -7.30 -15.41 -5.31
C THR A 6 -6.58 -14.67 -4.19
N GLU A 7 -7.30 -13.94 -3.35
CA GLU A 7 -6.68 -13.33 -2.16
C GLU A 7 -6.04 -14.38 -1.25
N ALA A 8 -6.66 -15.55 -1.10
CA ALA A 8 -6.13 -16.63 -0.29
C ALA A 8 -4.83 -17.19 -0.87
N THR A 9 -4.76 -17.41 -2.19
CA THR A 9 -3.52 -17.91 -2.83
C THR A 9 -2.42 -16.87 -2.83
N LEU A 10 -2.75 -15.57 -2.99
CA LEU A 10 -1.78 -14.49 -2.88
C LEU A 10 -1.23 -14.36 -1.45
N LEU A 11 -2.09 -14.41 -0.44
CA LEU A 11 -1.65 -14.44 0.96
C LEU A 11 -0.72 -15.62 1.24
N GLN A 12 -1.05 -16.81 0.74
CA GLN A 12 -0.21 -17.99 0.85
C GLN A 12 1.12 -17.82 0.12
N ALA A 13 1.12 -17.21 -1.08
CA ALA A 13 2.35 -16.91 -1.82
C ALA A 13 3.23 -15.90 -1.08
N MET A 14 2.66 -14.87 -0.45
CA MET A 14 3.40 -13.93 0.40
C MET A 14 4.01 -14.64 1.62
N GLU A 15 3.29 -15.56 2.23
CA GLU A 15 3.74 -16.33 3.39
C GLU A 15 4.88 -17.28 3.03
N THR A 16 4.80 -17.91 1.88
CA THR A 16 5.80 -18.87 1.39
C THR A 16 6.74 -18.26 0.35
N ALA A 17 6.95 -16.96 0.36
CA ALA A 17 7.70 -16.22 -0.67
C ALA A 17 9.17 -16.68 -0.81
N GLY A 18 9.74 -17.27 0.22
CA GLY A 18 11.05 -17.90 0.13
C GLY A 18 11.16 -18.96 -0.97
N LYS A 19 10.06 -19.59 -1.39
CA LYS A 19 10.05 -20.57 -2.50
C LYS A 19 10.45 -19.97 -3.86
N PHE A 20 10.33 -18.65 -4.00
CA PHE A 20 10.67 -17.91 -5.21
C PHE A 20 12.10 -17.36 -5.18
N VAL A 21 12.88 -17.69 -4.15
CA VAL A 21 14.26 -17.24 -3.97
C VAL A 21 15.20 -18.40 -4.24
N ASP A 22 16.14 -18.23 -5.16
CA ASP A 22 17.09 -19.28 -5.54
C ASP A 22 18.19 -19.49 -4.50
N ASP A 23 18.63 -18.42 -3.82
CA ASP A 23 19.66 -18.48 -2.79
C ASP A 23 19.11 -19.15 -1.52
N GLU A 24 19.76 -20.26 -1.12
CA GLU A 24 19.34 -21.08 0.04
C GLU A 24 19.40 -20.31 1.36
N GLN A 25 20.39 -19.43 1.54
CA GLN A 25 20.54 -18.65 2.78
C GLN A 25 19.45 -17.58 2.89
N LEU A 26 19.10 -16.94 1.77
CA LEU A 26 18.01 -15.97 1.72
C LEU A 26 16.64 -16.65 1.86
N ARG A 27 16.49 -17.84 1.25
CA ARG A 27 15.30 -18.67 1.41
C ARG A 27 15.06 -19.04 2.87
N GLU A 28 16.09 -19.49 3.58
CA GLU A 28 15.99 -19.81 5.01
C GLU A 28 15.68 -18.57 5.86
N ALA A 29 16.26 -17.40 5.52
CA ALA A 29 15.93 -16.14 6.21
C ALA A 29 14.47 -15.74 6.06
N MET A 30 13.83 -16.07 4.93
CA MET A 30 12.42 -15.77 4.66
C MET A 30 11.43 -16.83 5.16
N LYS A 31 11.92 -17.99 5.59
CA LYS A 31 11.06 -19.14 5.94
C LYS A 31 10.06 -18.84 7.04
N GLU A 32 10.41 -18.01 8.01
CA GLU A 32 9.55 -17.67 9.13
C GLU A 32 8.55 -16.54 8.82
N ASN A 33 8.99 -15.55 8.05
CA ASN A 33 8.22 -14.31 7.89
C ASN A 33 7.61 -14.12 6.49
N GLY A 34 8.20 -14.69 5.44
CA GLY A 34 7.81 -14.44 4.06
C GLY A 34 7.93 -12.96 3.69
N ILE A 35 7.02 -12.46 2.85
CA ILE A 35 6.86 -11.04 2.52
C ILE A 35 5.74 -10.44 3.37
N GLY A 36 6.09 -9.42 4.15
CA GLY A 36 5.18 -8.74 5.06
C GLY A 36 4.80 -9.57 6.28
N ARG A 37 4.55 -8.90 7.39
CA ARG A 37 4.05 -9.57 8.61
C ARG A 37 2.62 -10.05 8.41
N PRO A 38 2.16 -11.12 9.07
CA PRO A 38 0.79 -11.63 8.95
C PRO A 38 -0.27 -10.54 9.12
N SER A 39 -0.10 -9.64 10.09
CA SER A 39 -1.03 -8.52 10.35
C SER A 39 -1.05 -7.45 9.25
N SER A 40 -0.03 -7.37 8.39
CA SER A 40 0.09 -6.33 7.35
C SER A 40 -0.36 -6.81 5.98
N ARG A 41 -0.33 -8.12 5.71
CA ARG A 41 -0.54 -8.69 4.35
C ARG A 41 -1.90 -8.31 3.76
N ALA A 42 -2.96 -8.41 4.54
CA ALA A 42 -4.30 -8.01 4.08
C ALA A 42 -4.34 -6.51 3.71
N GLY A 43 -3.74 -5.64 4.53
CA GLY A 43 -3.65 -4.22 4.25
C GLY A 43 -2.84 -3.88 3.00
N ILE A 44 -1.80 -4.68 2.69
CA ILE A 44 -1.02 -4.55 1.44
C ILE A 44 -1.92 -4.85 0.24
N ILE A 45 -2.66 -5.97 0.27
CA ILE A 45 -3.58 -6.35 -0.82
C ILE A 45 -4.66 -5.27 -1.01
N GLU A 46 -5.28 -4.79 0.07
CA GLU A 46 -6.25 -3.69 -0.01
C GLU A 46 -5.64 -2.40 -0.60
N THR A 47 -4.39 -2.11 -0.29
CA THR A 47 -3.68 -0.97 -0.87
C THR A 47 -3.49 -1.13 -2.38
N LEU A 48 -3.13 -2.32 -2.86
CA LEU A 48 -2.98 -2.60 -4.28
C LEU A 48 -4.32 -2.46 -5.03
N LEU A 49 -5.41 -2.90 -4.42
CA LEU A 49 -6.76 -2.77 -4.96
C LEU A 49 -7.23 -1.31 -4.96
N SER A 50 -7.04 -0.57 -3.86
CA SER A 50 -7.44 0.83 -3.74
C SER A 50 -6.69 1.74 -4.72
N ARG A 51 -5.43 1.42 -5.01
CA ARG A 51 -4.60 2.10 -6.02
C ARG A 51 -4.85 1.61 -7.44
N LYS A 52 -5.80 0.70 -7.63
CA LYS A 52 -6.15 0.12 -8.93
C LYS A 52 -4.98 -0.58 -9.65
N TYR A 53 -4.01 -1.10 -8.93
CA TYR A 53 -2.96 -1.96 -9.49
C TYR A 53 -3.46 -3.38 -9.71
N LEU A 54 -4.40 -3.81 -8.85
CA LEU A 54 -5.15 -5.04 -8.97
C LEU A 54 -6.66 -4.74 -8.99
N VAL A 55 -7.43 -5.64 -9.59
CA VAL A 55 -8.90 -5.64 -9.51
C VAL A 55 -9.39 -7.02 -9.10
N ARG A 56 -10.53 -7.06 -8.41
CA ARG A 56 -11.25 -8.30 -8.11
C ARG A 56 -12.22 -8.61 -9.23
N GLU A 57 -12.10 -9.78 -9.79
CA GLU A 57 -13.11 -10.33 -10.70
C GLU A 57 -13.66 -11.63 -10.09
N LYS A 58 -14.85 -11.57 -9.52
CA LYS A 58 -15.44 -12.64 -8.70
C LYS A 58 -14.51 -13.02 -7.51
N LYS A 59 -13.87 -14.18 -7.58
CA LYS A 59 -12.90 -14.66 -6.58
C LYS A 59 -11.44 -14.43 -6.98
N ASN A 60 -11.20 -14.02 -8.23
CA ASN A 60 -9.87 -13.87 -8.79
C ASN A 60 -9.33 -12.46 -8.63
N LEU A 61 -8.02 -12.36 -8.48
CA LEU A 61 -7.26 -11.11 -8.57
C LEU A 61 -6.64 -11.02 -9.96
N LEU A 62 -6.84 -9.88 -10.61
CA LEU A 62 -6.27 -9.60 -11.91
C LEU A 62 -5.40 -8.36 -11.85
N SER A 63 -4.24 -8.38 -12.50
CA SER A 63 -3.40 -7.20 -12.69
C SER A 63 -4.07 -6.26 -13.70
N THR A 64 -4.13 -4.98 -13.35
CA THR A 64 -4.58 -3.94 -14.27
C THR A 64 -3.46 -3.52 -15.22
N GLU A 65 -3.81 -2.78 -16.27
CA GLU A 65 -2.81 -2.15 -17.13
C GLU A 65 -1.89 -1.21 -16.34
N THR A 66 -2.46 -0.40 -15.45
CA THR A 66 -1.71 0.50 -14.55
C THR A 66 -0.74 -0.27 -13.66
N GLY A 67 -1.16 -1.42 -13.13
CA GLY A 67 -0.30 -2.28 -12.31
C GLY A 67 0.87 -2.87 -13.11
N ARG A 68 0.63 -3.31 -14.35
CA ARG A 68 1.69 -3.82 -15.24
C ARG A 68 2.67 -2.71 -15.62
N GLN A 69 2.17 -1.55 -16.04
CA GLN A 69 3.00 -0.38 -16.37
C GLN A 69 3.87 0.06 -15.19
N LEU A 70 3.36 -0.01 -13.95
CA LEU A 70 4.18 0.28 -12.77
C LEU A 70 5.39 -0.66 -12.67
N ILE A 71 5.18 -1.96 -12.86
CA ILE A 71 6.27 -2.95 -12.82
C ILE A 71 7.27 -2.74 -13.96
N ASP A 72 6.79 -2.35 -15.15
CA ASP A 72 7.65 -2.10 -16.31
C ASP A 72 8.50 -0.82 -16.15
N ILE A 73 7.96 0.20 -15.46
CA ILE A 73 8.68 1.45 -15.19
C ILE A 73 9.77 1.24 -14.13
N ILE A 74 9.56 0.37 -13.15
CA ILE A 74 10.58 0.05 -12.15
C ILE A 74 11.72 -0.72 -12.83
N LYS A 75 12.85 -0.04 -13.06
CA LYS A 75 14.04 -0.64 -13.69
C LYS A 75 14.93 -1.36 -12.69
N GLU A 76 14.90 -0.94 -11.42
CA GLU A 76 15.73 -1.51 -10.36
C GLU A 76 15.27 -2.93 -9.99
N PRO A 77 16.07 -3.97 -10.30
CA PRO A 77 15.69 -5.36 -10.05
C PRO A 77 15.41 -5.64 -8.57
N MET A 78 16.19 -5.01 -7.68
CA MET A 78 16.06 -5.21 -6.23
C MET A 78 14.66 -4.88 -5.68
N LEU A 79 13.97 -3.92 -6.30
CA LEU A 79 12.60 -3.55 -5.88
C LEU A 79 11.55 -4.58 -6.31
N LYS A 80 11.90 -5.48 -7.22
CA LYS A 80 11.02 -6.53 -7.75
C LYS A 80 11.40 -7.93 -7.23
N ASP A 81 12.54 -8.05 -6.57
CA ASP A 81 13.07 -9.33 -6.11
C ASP A 81 12.68 -9.60 -4.65
N PRO A 82 11.98 -10.70 -4.36
CA PRO A 82 11.70 -11.11 -3.00
C PRO A 82 12.98 -11.42 -2.19
N GLY A 83 14.07 -11.79 -2.85
CA GLY A 83 15.37 -12.03 -2.23
C GLY A 83 15.92 -10.83 -1.47
N THR A 84 15.58 -9.60 -1.89
CA THR A 84 15.93 -8.38 -1.16
C THR A 84 15.36 -8.37 0.26
N THR A 85 14.13 -8.82 0.44
CA THR A 85 13.53 -8.97 1.78
C THR A 85 14.30 -9.99 2.60
N GLY A 86 14.65 -11.14 2.01
CA GLY A 86 15.47 -12.16 2.64
C GLY A 86 16.83 -11.64 3.09
N LEU A 87 17.48 -10.82 2.27
CA LEU A 87 18.76 -10.19 2.60
C LEU A 87 18.64 -9.27 3.83
N TRP A 88 17.59 -8.47 3.91
CA TRP A 88 17.37 -7.59 5.06
C TRP A 88 17.04 -8.38 6.33
N GLU A 89 16.17 -9.37 6.26
CA GLU A 89 15.86 -10.27 7.39
C GLU A 89 17.12 -10.97 7.90
N ARG A 90 17.98 -11.47 7.01
CA ARG A 90 19.25 -12.07 7.38
C ARG A 90 20.16 -11.08 8.12
N LYS A 91 20.30 -9.84 7.61
CA LYS A 91 21.11 -8.81 8.28
C LYS A 91 20.57 -8.46 9.65
N LEU A 92 19.24 -8.35 9.81
CA LEU A 92 18.59 -8.10 11.09
C LEU A 92 18.87 -9.22 12.09
N ARG A 93 18.80 -10.48 11.68
CA ARG A 93 19.19 -11.62 12.54
C ARG A 93 20.67 -11.59 12.92
N MET A 94 21.54 -11.17 12.01
CA MET A 94 22.96 -10.99 12.34
C MET A 94 23.18 -9.90 13.39
N ILE A 95 22.35 -8.85 13.42
CA ILE A 95 22.38 -7.82 14.47
C ILE A 95 21.96 -8.44 15.82
N GLU A 96 20.88 -9.21 15.85
CA GLU A 96 20.42 -9.91 17.06
C GLU A 96 21.50 -10.87 17.62
N GLN A 97 22.28 -11.48 16.74
CA GLN A 97 23.40 -12.38 17.10
C GLN A 97 24.70 -11.63 17.44
N GLY A 98 24.71 -10.29 17.38
CA GLY A 98 25.93 -9.49 17.61
C GLY A 98 27.02 -9.60 16.53
N LYS A 99 26.70 -10.21 15.38
CA LYS A 99 27.64 -10.41 14.24
C LYS A 99 27.63 -9.23 13.24
N PHE A 100 26.67 -8.32 13.37
CA PHE A 100 26.50 -7.15 12.51
C PHE A 100 25.98 -5.98 13.35
N THR A 101 26.35 -4.76 13.04
CA THR A 101 25.90 -3.60 13.82
C THR A 101 24.73 -2.89 13.14
N LEU A 102 23.87 -2.27 13.96
CA LEU A 102 22.77 -1.45 13.46
C LEU A 102 23.30 -0.31 12.57
N GLN A 103 24.44 0.29 12.92
CA GLN A 103 25.03 1.37 12.14
C GLN A 103 25.44 0.91 10.73
N GLN A 104 26.08 -0.26 10.62
CA GLN A 104 26.43 -0.85 9.33
C GLN A 104 25.19 -1.16 8.49
N PHE A 105 24.12 -1.63 9.13
CA PHE A 105 22.84 -1.87 8.45
C PHE A 105 22.25 -0.57 7.90
N MET A 106 22.17 0.48 8.73
CA MET A 106 21.61 1.77 8.34
C MET A 106 22.41 2.45 7.24
N SER A 107 23.76 2.46 7.35
CA SER A 107 24.60 3.04 6.29
C SER A 107 24.41 2.33 4.95
N GLY A 108 24.35 0.99 4.95
CA GLY A 108 24.10 0.24 3.73
C GLY A 108 22.71 0.48 3.14
N LEU A 109 21.69 0.68 3.98
CA LEU A 109 20.33 1.02 3.54
C LEU A 109 20.28 2.43 2.94
N GLU A 110 20.92 3.41 3.58
CA GLU A 110 21.02 4.80 3.09
C GLU A 110 21.72 4.87 1.73
N GLU A 111 22.84 4.17 1.57
CA GLU A 111 23.56 4.08 0.29
C GLU A 111 22.66 3.48 -0.81
N GLN A 112 21.96 2.40 -0.49
CA GLN A 112 21.04 1.74 -1.42
C GLN A 112 19.89 2.66 -1.83
N ILE A 113 19.25 3.34 -0.89
CA ILE A 113 18.16 4.29 -1.16
C ILE A 113 18.66 5.47 -1.99
N THR A 114 19.85 5.99 -1.67
CA THR A 114 20.46 7.11 -2.40
C THR A 114 20.71 6.72 -3.83
N LYS A 115 21.28 5.53 -4.08
CA LYS A 115 21.51 5.01 -5.43
C LYS A 115 20.22 4.86 -6.21
N ILE A 116 19.23 4.16 -5.66
CA ILE A 116 17.91 3.95 -6.30
C ILE A 116 17.27 5.30 -6.63
N THR A 117 17.33 6.26 -5.71
CA THR A 117 16.75 7.59 -5.91
C THR A 117 17.47 8.35 -7.03
N ALA A 118 18.80 8.24 -7.10
CA ALA A 118 19.59 8.86 -8.16
C ALA A 118 19.27 8.24 -9.53
N ASP A 119 19.18 6.91 -9.60
CA ASP A 119 18.89 6.18 -10.84
C ASP A 119 17.47 6.50 -11.36
N VAL A 120 16.49 6.58 -10.46
CA VAL A 120 15.11 6.98 -10.81
C VAL A 120 15.05 8.44 -11.28
N LYS A 121 15.81 9.35 -10.66
CA LYS A 121 15.88 10.75 -11.10
C LYS A 121 16.60 10.93 -12.43
N ALA A 122 17.66 10.15 -12.69
CA ALA A 122 18.40 10.17 -13.94
C ALA A 122 17.58 9.61 -15.11
N ASP A 123 16.62 8.74 -14.82
CA ASP A 123 15.70 8.18 -15.82
C ASP A 123 14.58 9.17 -16.17
N SER A 124 14.98 10.32 -16.73
CA SER A 124 14.08 11.42 -17.12
C SER A 124 13.21 11.13 -18.35
N ASN A 125 13.11 9.87 -18.77
CA ASN A 125 12.25 9.42 -19.88
C ASN A 125 10.76 9.44 -19.54
N GLY A 126 10.30 10.40 -18.75
CA GLY A 126 8.91 10.88 -18.63
C GLY A 126 7.78 9.86 -18.83
N LYS A 127 8.02 8.57 -18.56
CA LYS A 127 6.95 7.56 -18.58
C LYS A 127 6.01 7.82 -17.42
N SER A 128 5.01 8.64 -17.67
CA SER A 128 3.88 8.81 -16.80
C SER A 128 3.03 7.56 -16.86
N ILE A 129 2.66 7.00 -15.72
CA ILE A 129 1.62 5.98 -15.65
C ILE A 129 0.33 6.68 -16.09
N GLY A 130 -0.11 6.42 -17.32
CA GLY A 130 -1.34 6.99 -17.83
C GLY A 130 -2.51 6.49 -16.98
N ASN A 131 -3.29 7.42 -16.43
CA ASN A 131 -4.57 7.11 -15.80
C ASN A 131 -5.59 6.70 -16.88
N ASN A 132 -5.32 5.64 -17.64
CA ASN A 132 -6.31 5.00 -18.49
C ASN A 132 -7.26 4.17 -17.61
N ALA A 133 -8.00 4.88 -16.75
CA ALA A 133 -8.94 4.28 -15.80
C ALA A 133 -10.25 3.82 -16.44
N ASP A 134 -10.38 3.81 -17.80
CA ASP A 134 -11.71 3.71 -18.42
C ASP A 134 -11.88 2.67 -19.53
N GLN A 135 -11.11 1.58 -19.56
CA GLN A 135 -11.36 0.54 -20.60
C GLN A 135 -11.63 -0.89 -20.10
N HIS A 136 -11.90 -1.11 -18.83
CA HIS A 136 -12.66 -2.28 -18.41
C HIS A 136 -13.96 -1.80 -17.76
N ALA A 137 -15.01 -1.74 -18.57
CA ALA A 137 -16.36 -1.57 -18.10
C ALA A 137 -16.70 -2.74 -17.17
N THR A 138 -16.55 -2.55 -15.87
CA THR A 138 -17.34 -3.29 -14.90
C THR A 138 -18.81 -2.93 -15.18
N PRO A 139 -19.75 -3.89 -15.19
CA PRO A 139 -21.17 -3.54 -15.26
C PRO A 139 -21.45 -2.53 -14.15
N GLU A 140 -21.91 -1.35 -14.55
CA GLU A 140 -22.33 -0.30 -13.62
C GLU A 140 -23.32 -0.90 -12.61
N PRO A 141 -23.06 -0.77 -11.30
CA PRO A 141 -24.14 -0.99 -10.35
C PRO A 141 -25.18 0.07 -10.62
N ASP A 142 -26.43 -0.34 -10.76
CA ASP A 142 -27.60 0.47 -11.07
C ASP A 142 -27.55 1.86 -10.44
N LYS A 143 -27.50 2.91 -11.27
CA LYS A 143 -27.49 4.32 -10.86
C LYS A 143 -28.68 4.73 -9.98
N LYS A 144 -29.67 3.87 -9.83
CA LYS A 144 -30.85 4.10 -8.95
C LYS A 144 -30.59 3.88 -7.46
N ALA A 145 -29.51 3.15 -7.07
CA ALA A 145 -29.22 2.88 -5.65
C ALA A 145 -28.28 3.90 -5.00
N MET A 146 -27.53 4.70 -5.77
CA MET A 146 -26.54 5.65 -5.22
C MET A 146 -27.07 7.06 -4.94
N THR A 147 -28.29 7.39 -5.36
CA THR A 147 -28.89 8.70 -5.07
C THR A 147 -29.54 8.80 -3.69
N ALA A 148 -29.69 7.69 -2.97
CA ALA A 148 -30.33 7.68 -1.65
C ALA A 148 -29.36 7.89 -0.46
N SER A 149 -28.04 7.88 -0.63
CA SER A 149 -27.09 7.91 0.49
C SER A 149 -26.31 9.22 0.65
N ARG A 150 -26.57 10.26 -0.11
CA ARG A 150 -26.06 11.63 0.16
C ARG A 150 -27.02 12.45 1.02
N ARG A 151 -27.62 11.85 2.05
CA ARG A 151 -28.18 12.67 3.14
C ARG A 151 -27.00 13.37 3.81
N LYS A 152 -26.95 14.72 3.69
CA LYS A 152 -26.01 15.56 4.44
C LYS A 152 -26.14 15.20 5.92
N MET A 153 -25.17 14.45 6.44
CA MET A 153 -25.14 14.13 7.88
C MET A 153 -25.18 15.44 8.65
N THR A 154 -26.06 15.56 9.61
CA THR A 154 -26.13 16.72 10.51
C THR A 154 -24.85 16.78 11.36
N GLY A 155 -24.47 17.96 11.83
CA GLY A 155 -23.28 18.13 12.69
C GLY A 155 -23.31 17.18 13.89
N ALA A 156 -24.49 16.93 14.47
CA ALA A 156 -24.68 16.00 15.60
C ALA A 156 -24.30 14.54 15.25
N GLN A 157 -24.55 14.09 14.04
CA GLN A 157 -24.20 12.73 13.57
C GLN A 157 -22.71 12.56 13.28
N LEU A 158 -21.96 13.66 13.20
CA LEU A 158 -20.51 13.67 12.94
C LEU A 158 -19.68 13.73 14.22
N VAL A 159 -20.27 14.04 15.38
CA VAL A 159 -19.54 14.10 16.66
C VAL A 159 -18.88 12.76 16.96
N GLY A 160 -17.58 12.80 17.26
CA GLY A 160 -16.77 11.62 17.52
C GLY A 160 -16.24 10.90 16.27
N LYS A 161 -16.64 11.34 15.05
CA LYS A 161 -16.14 10.77 13.78
C LYS A 161 -14.97 11.58 13.23
N ILE A 162 -14.21 10.95 12.35
CA ILE A 162 -13.11 11.60 11.63
C ILE A 162 -13.69 12.72 10.75
N CYS A 163 -13.01 13.86 10.74
CA CYS A 163 -13.40 15.02 9.96
C CYS A 163 -13.44 14.71 8.47
N PRO A 164 -14.57 14.98 7.77
CA PRO A 164 -14.69 14.69 6.34
C PRO A 164 -13.89 15.66 5.44
N GLU A 165 -13.38 16.77 5.98
CA GLU A 165 -12.59 17.73 5.20
C GLU A 165 -11.10 17.44 5.27
N CYS A 166 -10.54 17.17 6.46
CA CYS A 166 -9.11 16.94 6.59
C CYS A 166 -8.71 15.46 6.79
N GLY A 167 -9.65 14.58 7.07
CA GLY A 167 -9.38 13.15 7.28
C GLY A 167 -8.53 12.79 8.52
N ILE A 168 -8.14 13.78 9.34
CA ILE A 168 -7.20 13.60 10.46
C ILE A 168 -7.85 13.90 11.80
N GLY A 169 -8.51 15.06 11.93
CA GLY A 169 -9.12 15.50 13.18
C GLY A 169 -10.48 14.83 13.44
N ILE A 170 -10.94 14.92 14.68
CA ILE A 170 -12.26 14.40 15.12
C ILE A 170 -13.21 15.57 15.28
N ILE A 171 -14.49 15.40 14.91
CA ILE A 171 -15.51 16.41 15.08
C ILE A 171 -15.97 16.45 16.53
N ARG A 172 -15.94 17.65 17.13
CA ARG A 172 -16.45 17.92 18.48
C ARG A 172 -17.56 18.97 18.46
N LYS A 173 -18.43 18.88 19.45
CA LYS A 173 -19.47 19.87 19.71
C LYS A 173 -18.88 21.01 20.53
N GLY A 174 -18.89 22.23 20.02
CA GLY A 174 -18.58 23.45 20.74
C GLY A 174 -19.84 24.15 21.25
N LYS A 175 -19.68 25.35 21.83
CA LYS A 175 -20.79 26.15 22.38
C LYS A 175 -21.78 26.64 21.30
N TYR A 176 -21.29 26.94 20.10
CA TYR A 176 -22.08 27.53 18.99
C TYR A 176 -21.99 26.73 17.68
N SER A 177 -21.10 25.74 17.59
CA SER A 177 -20.90 24.99 16.35
C SER A 177 -20.18 23.67 16.60
N TYR A 178 -20.32 22.76 15.64
CA TYR A 178 -19.46 21.58 15.51
C TYR A 178 -18.16 21.98 14.81
N PHE A 179 -17.00 21.54 15.30
CA PHE A 179 -15.70 21.89 14.75
C PHE A 179 -14.75 20.69 14.75
N CYS A 180 -13.71 20.76 13.91
CA CYS A 180 -12.65 19.75 13.86
C CYS A 180 -11.58 20.05 14.89
N THR A 181 -11.07 19.03 15.61
CA THR A 181 -9.94 19.18 16.56
C THR A 181 -8.65 19.63 15.87
N ASN A 182 -8.54 19.44 14.56
CA ASN A 182 -7.38 19.87 13.76
C ASN A 182 -7.52 21.30 13.21
N HIS A 183 -8.41 22.12 13.79
CA HIS A 183 -8.63 23.50 13.31
C HIS A 183 -7.41 24.40 13.48
N ASN A 184 -6.57 24.18 14.49
CA ASN A 184 -5.32 24.93 14.69
C ASN A 184 -4.26 24.62 13.61
N ASN A 185 -4.40 23.53 12.90
CA ASN A 185 -3.50 23.09 11.82
C ASN A 185 -4.14 23.25 10.43
N GLY A 186 -5.05 24.22 10.27
CA GLY A 186 -5.58 24.62 8.97
C GLY A 186 -6.88 23.93 8.52
N CYS A 187 -7.54 23.12 9.35
CA CYS A 187 -8.84 22.56 9.00
C CYS A 187 -9.97 23.54 9.29
N ASN A 188 -10.71 23.93 8.24
CA ASN A 188 -11.80 24.91 8.36
C ASN A 188 -13.19 24.30 8.60
N PHE A 189 -13.28 23.00 8.92
CA PHE A 189 -14.58 22.37 9.15
C PHE A 189 -15.32 23.03 10.31
N LYS A 190 -16.46 23.66 9.99
CA LYS A 190 -17.37 24.27 10.95
C LYS A 190 -18.80 24.10 10.49
N ARG A 191 -19.70 23.65 11.37
CA ARG A 191 -21.15 23.57 11.12
C ARG A 191 -21.93 24.12 12.30
N PRO A 192 -23.04 24.86 12.07
CA PRO A 192 -23.88 25.36 13.16
C PRO A 192 -24.53 24.21 13.94
N LEU A 193 -24.93 24.49 15.18
CA LEU A 193 -25.67 23.56 16.03
C LEU A 193 -27.07 23.32 15.54
#